data_c82578929a1575a88106bdd93d6030e1
#
_entry.id   c82578929a1575a88106bdd93d6030e1
#
_cell.length_a   1.000
_cell.length_b   1.000
_cell.length_c   1.000
_cell.angle_alpha   90.00
_cell.angle_beta   90.00
_cell.angle_gamma   90.00
#
_symmetry.space_group_name_H-M   'P 1'
#
loop_
_entity.id
_entity.type
_entity.pdbx_description
1 polymer ?
#
loop_
_entity_poly.entity_id
_entity_poly.type
_entity_poly.pdbx_seq_one_letter_code
_entity_poly.pdbx_strand_id
1 'polypeptide(L)'
;MEISGEVGVAEFVRLMEDYLSGRIGVIDYTKSYFAMSKKRVNIPDETADEIIQRGYGDADDYDPVVRLPNTILEPELRERVAKSLRALSSRGYGRENER
;
A
#
# COMPACT_ATOMS: atom_id res chain seq x y z
N MET A 1 -17.91 5.45 16.62
CA MET A 1 -16.85 5.55 17.14
C MET A 1 -15.80 5.16 16.34
N GLU A 2 -14.75 5.25 16.58
CA GLU A 2 -13.83 4.95 15.75
C GLU A 2 -13.05 3.88 16.17
N ILE A 3 -12.40 3.28 15.33
CA ILE A 3 -11.69 2.15 15.60
C ILE A 3 -10.35 2.46 16.02
N SER A 4 -10.09 2.80 17.03
CA SER A 4 -8.88 3.29 17.48
C SER A 4 -7.68 2.57 17.03
N GLY A 5 -7.20 2.86 15.92
CA GLY A 5 -5.90 2.41 15.47
C GLY A 5 -5.85 1.14 14.67
N GLU A 6 -6.97 0.47 14.51
CA GLU A 6 -6.95 -0.76 13.74
C GLU A 6 -6.96 -0.46 12.25
N VAL A 7 -6.11 -1.16 11.50
CA VAL A 7 -5.99 -0.94 10.08
C VAL A 7 -6.14 -2.27 9.35
N GLY A 8 -7.10 -2.35 8.47
CA GLY A 8 -7.33 -3.55 7.68
C GLY A 8 -7.00 -3.34 6.22
N VAL A 9 -7.42 -4.30 5.38
CA VAL A 9 -7.09 -4.25 3.96
C VAL A 9 -7.65 -3.01 3.28
N ALA A 10 -8.88 -2.61 3.66
CA ALA A 10 -9.52 -1.47 3.00
C ALA A 10 -8.71 -0.19 3.13
N GLU A 11 -8.07 0.01 4.27
CA GLU A 11 -7.27 1.20 4.46
C GLU A 11 -6.05 1.22 3.55
N PHE A 12 -5.43 0.05 3.36
CA PHE A 12 -4.28 -0.02 2.45
C PHE A 12 -4.72 0.21 1.00
N VAL A 13 -5.88 -0.33 0.62
CA VAL A 13 -6.39 -0.11 -0.72
C VAL A 13 -6.64 1.38 -0.95
N ARG A 14 -7.25 2.05 0.02
CA ARG A 14 -7.51 3.48 -0.12
C ARG A 14 -6.21 4.27 -0.23
N LEU A 15 -5.20 3.91 0.55
CA LEU A 15 -3.92 4.60 0.48
C LEU A 15 -3.29 4.43 -0.90
N MET A 16 -3.35 3.22 -1.46
CA MET A 16 -2.80 2.98 -2.79
C MET A 16 -3.55 3.79 -3.83
N GLU A 17 -4.88 3.85 -3.73
CA GLU A 17 -5.68 4.62 -4.66
C GLU A 17 -5.36 6.11 -4.58
N ASP A 18 -5.19 6.62 -3.37
CA ASP A 18 -4.89 8.03 -3.21
C ASP A 18 -3.53 8.37 -3.79
N TYR A 19 -2.56 7.48 -3.62
CA TYR A 19 -1.25 7.74 -4.19
C TYR A 19 -1.28 7.68 -5.72
N LEU A 20 -1.92 6.66 -6.28
CA LEU A 20 -1.94 6.50 -7.72
C LEU A 20 -2.75 7.58 -8.42
N SER A 21 -3.75 8.12 -7.74
CA SER A 21 -4.57 9.18 -8.31
C SER A 21 -3.93 10.56 -8.16
N GLY A 22 -2.82 10.64 -7.42
CA GLY A 22 -2.15 11.93 -7.23
C GLY A 22 -2.65 12.74 -6.07
N ARG A 23 -3.54 12.21 -5.24
CA ARG A 23 -4.01 12.95 -4.09
C ARG A 23 -2.94 13.14 -3.05
N ILE A 24 -2.01 12.19 -2.93
CA ILE A 24 -0.90 12.34 -2.01
C ILE A 24 0.37 12.04 -2.77
N GLY A 25 1.47 12.60 -2.29
CA GLY A 25 2.77 12.39 -2.91
C GLY A 25 3.43 11.12 -2.40
N VAL A 26 4.60 10.82 -2.97
CA VAL A 26 5.29 9.58 -2.66
C VAL A 26 5.77 9.55 -1.22
N ILE A 27 6.21 10.68 -0.68
CA ILE A 27 6.70 10.71 0.68
C ILE A 27 5.55 10.42 1.66
N ASP A 28 4.40 11.06 1.43
CA ASP A 28 3.24 10.81 2.29
C ASP A 28 2.78 9.36 2.17
N TYR A 29 2.85 8.80 0.96
CA TYR A 29 2.44 7.41 0.75
C TYR A 29 3.33 6.46 1.57
N THR A 30 4.65 6.61 1.45
CA THR A 30 5.54 5.68 2.13
C THR A 30 5.45 5.83 3.64
N LYS A 31 5.38 7.07 4.14
CA LYS A 31 5.27 7.28 5.57
C LYS A 31 3.95 6.73 6.12
N SER A 32 2.87 6.94 5.39
CA SER A 32 1.58 6.42 5.83
C SER A 32 1.57 4.90 5.81
N TYR A 33 2.20 4.30 4.81
CA TYR A 33 2.24 2.85 4.71
C TYR A 33 2.97 2.26 5.92
N PHE A 34 4.09 2.86 6.30
CA PHE A 34 4.84 2.36 7.46
C PHE A 34 4.04 2.52 8.74
N ALA A 35 3.39 3.67 8.91
CA ALA A 35 2.60 3.90 10.10
C ALA A 35 1.40 2.95 10.19
N MET A 36 0.74 2.73 9.06
CA MET A 36 -0.41 1.84 9.04
C MET A 36 -0.01 0.40 9.30
N SER A 37 1.17 0.00 8.82
CA SER A 37 1.63 -1.37 9.03
C SER A 37 1.81 -1.68 10.50
N LYS A 38 2.17 -0.69 11.29
CA LYS A 38 2.33 -0.91 12.73
C LYS A 38 1.00 -1.13 13.43
N LYS A 39 -0.09 -0.70 12.83
CA LYS A 39 -1.41 -0.84 13.42
C LYS A 39 -2.25 -1.89 12.73
N ARG A 40 -1.63 -2.67 11.85
CA ARG A 40 -2.35 -3.63 11.04
C ARG A 40 -2.94 -4.73 11.91
N VAL A 41 -4.22 -5.01 11.69
CA VAL A 41 -4.85 -6.10 12.40
C VAL A 41 -4.55 -7.39 11.67
N ASN A 42 -4.84 -8.51 12.30
CA ASN A 42 -4.65 -9.79 11.68
C ASN A 42 -5.58 -9.90 10.48
N ILE A 43 -5.01 -10.19 9.33
CA ILE A 43 -5.77 -10.29 8.08
C ILE A 43 -5.98 -11.77 7.76
N PRO A 44 -7.23 -12.24 7.80
CA PRO A 44 -7.48 -13.67 7.57
C PRO A 44 -7.16 -14.14 6.16
N ASP A 45 -7.27 -13.25 5.17
CA ASP A 45 -6.96 -13.60 3.79
C ASP A 45 -5.45 -13.58 3.63
N GLU A 46 -4.83 -14.75 3.60
CA GLU A 46 -3.38 -14.84 3.55
C GLU A 46 -2.80 -14.22 2.31
N THR A 47 -3.49 -14.34 1.18
CA THR A 47 -3.00 -13.73 -0.05
C THR A 47 -3.01 -12.22 0.04
N ALA A 48 -4.10 -11.65 0.58
CA ALA A 48 -4.17 -10.21 0.78
C ALA A 48 -3.07 -9.75 1.74
N ASP A 49 -2.85 -10.51 2.80
CA ASP A 49 -1.82 -10.15 3.77
C ASP A 49 -0.44 -10.16 3.11
N GLU A 50 -0.17 -11.14 2.26
CA GLU A 50 1.11 -11.20 1.57
C GLU A 50 1.29 -10.01 0.63
N ILE A 51 0.22 -9.59 -0.04
CA ILE A 51 0.29 -8.45 -0.93
C ILE A 51 0.63 -7.19 -0.12
N ILE A 52 0.01 -7.04 1.04
CA ILE A 52 0.25 -5.88 1.89
C ILE A 52 1.68 -5.90 2.43
N GLN A 53 2.19 -7.07 2.80
CA GLN A 53 3.57 -7.16 3.25
C GLN A 53 4.54 -6.84 2.13
N ARG A 54 4.23 -7.28 0.91
CA ARG A 54 5.07 -6.94 -0.23
C ARG A 54 5.05 -5.44 -0.49
N GLY A 55 3.89 -4.81 -0.29
CA GLY A 55 3.80 -3.36 -0.44
C GLY A 55 4.67 -2.60 0.55
N TYR A 56 4.83 -3.15 1.75
CA TYR A 56 5.73 -2.55 2.73
C TYR A 56 7.16 -2.59 2.19
N GLY A 57 7.57 -3.72 1.64
CA GLY A 57 8.90 -3.83 1.06
C GLY A 57 9.10 -2.89 -0.12
N ASP A 58 8.07 -2.73 -0.94
CA ASP A 58 8.16 -1.82 -2.08
C ASP A 58 8.36 -0.38 -1.59
N ALA A 59 7.61 0.02 -0.58
CA ALA A 59 7.75 1.37 -0.02
C ALA A 59 9.14 1.55 0.60
N ASP A 60 9.65 0.51 1.23
CA ASP A 60 10.96 0.57 1.86
C ASP A 60 12.07 0.62 0.83
N ASP A 61 11.85 0.04 -0.36
CA ASP A 61 12.86 0.06 -1.41
C ASP A 61 12.96 1.42 -2.09
N TYR A 62 11.94 2.25 -1.99
CA TYR A 62 11.97 3.54 -2.64
C TYR A 62 12.91 4.47 -1.91
N ASP A 63 13.85 5.07 -2.64
CA ASP A 63 14.76 6.03 -2.05
C ASP A 63 15.19 7.01 -3.12
N PRO A 64 14.78 8.27 -3.02
CA PRO A 64 15.12 9.25 -4.04
C PRO A 64 16.58 9.76 -3.94
N VAL A 65 17.25 9.46 -2.84
CA VAL A 65 18.56 10.03 -2.58
C VAL A 65 19.66 9.00 -2.68
N VAL A 66 19.53 7.88 -1.99
CA VAL A 66 20.57 6.88 -1.94
C VAL A 66 20.34 5.86 -3.05
N ARG A 67 21.31 5.71 -3.95
CA ARG A 67 21.17 4.81 -5.08
C ARG A 67 21.83 3.49 -4.81
N LEU A 68 21.30 2.75 -3.88
CA LEU A 68 21.80 1.42 -3.60
C LEU A 68 21.23 0.43 -4.61
N PRO A 69 21.83 -0.74 -4.76
CA PRO A 69 21.39 -1.69 -5.77
C PRO A 69 19.93 -2.11 -5.62
N ASN A 70 19.40 -2.12 -4.41
CA ASN A 70 18.04 -2.56 -4.17
C ASN A 70 17.02 -1.46 -4.21
N THR A 71 17.45 -0.20 -4.36
CA THR A 71 16.47 0.90 -4.30
C THR A 71 15.78 1.07 -5.65
N ILE A 72 14.59 1.63 -5.62
CA ILE A 72 13.83 1.88 -6.83
C ILE A 72 13.43 3.34 -6.87
N LEU A 73 13.15 3.82 -8.06
CA LEU A 73 12.68 5.18 -8.26
C LEU A 73 11.17 5.20 -8.30
N GLU A 74 10.59 6.39 -8.27
CA GLU A 74 9.14 6.51 -8.17
C GLU A 74 8.38 5.84 -9.32
N PRO A 75 8.82 5.93 -10.58
CA PRO A 75 8.06 5.25 -11.64
C PRO A 75 7.90 3.76 -11.37
N GLU A 76 8.95 3.11 -10.86
CA GLU A 76 8.84 1.70 -10.57
C GLU A 76 7.97 1.46 -9.34
N LEU A 77 8.06 2.33 -8.33
CA LEU A 77 7.20 2.20 -7.16
C LEU A 77 5.73 2.30 -7.57
N ARG A 78 5.40 3.27 -8.41
CA ARG A 78 4.02 3.42 -8.86
C ARG A 78 3.54 2.18 -9.60
N GLU A 79 4.41 1.58 -10.39
CA GLU A 79 4.06 0.37 -11.12
C GLU A 79 3.79 -0.78 -10.16
N ARG A 80 4.62 -0.92 -9.13
CA ARG A 80 4.41 -1.97 -8.14
C ARG A 80 3.15 -1.76 -7.32
N VAL A 81 2.86 -0.51 -6.97
CA VAL A 81 1.64 -0.19 -6.23
C VAL A 81 0.41 -0.51 -7.07
N ALA A 82 0.45 -0.16 -8.36
CA ALA A 82 -0.67 -0.46 -9.25
C ALA A 82 -0.90 -1.96 -9.36
N LYS A 83 0.17 -2.74 -9.40
CA LYS A 83 0.06 -4.18 -9.48
C LYS A 83 -0.56 -4.75 -8.21
N SER A 84 -0.12 -4.27 -7.06
CA SER A 84 -0.68 -4.71 -5.79
C SER A 84 -2.16 -4.33 -5.68
N LEU A 85 -2.50 -3.13 -6.11
CA LEU A 85 -3.89 -2.69 -6.05
C LEU A 85 -4.78 -3.55 -6.94
N ARG A 86 -4.30 -3.88 -8.15
CA ARG A 86 -5.06 -4.75 -9.03
C ARG A 86 -5.27 -6.13 -8.40
N ALA A 87 -4.25 -6.64 -7.75
CA ALA A 87 -4.36 -7.96 -7.13
C ALA A 87 -5.36 -7.94 -5.98
N LEU A 88 -5.35 -6.87 -5.18
CA LEU A 88 -6.33 -6.75 -4.10
C LEU A 88 -7.73 -6.54 -4.63
N SER A 89 -7.87 -5.74 -5.69
CA SER A 89 -9.18 -5.50 -6.28
C SER A 89 -9.79 -6.78 -6.84
N SER A 90 -8.97 -7.63 -7.44
CA SER A 90 -9.50 -8.86 -8.00
C SER A 90 -9.94 -9.82 -6.92
N ARG A 91 -9.53 -9.60 -5.68
CA ARG A 91 -9.98 -10.40 -4.56
C ARG A 91 -11.16 -9.76 -3.82
N GLY A 92 -11.71 -8.68 -4.35
CA GLY A 92 -12.89 -8.08 -3.76
C GLY A 92 -12.65 -6.90 -2.86
N TYR A 93 -11.41 -6.39 -2.82
CA TYR A 93 -11.12 -5.28 -1.92
C TYR A 93 -11.10 -3.93 -2.61
N GLY A 94 -11.29 -3.90 -3.90
CA GLY A 94 -11.19 -2.65 -4.62
C GLY A 94 -12.46 -1.82 -4.54
N ARG A 95 -12.34 -0.56 -5.00
CA ARG A 95 -13.45 0.36 -4.93
C ARG A 95 -14.61 -0.07 -5.79
N GLU A 96 -14.33 -0.75 -6.89
CA GLU A 96 -15.39 -1.14 -7.78
C GLU A 96 -16.31 -2.16 -7.15
N ASN A 97 -15.98 -2.70 -6.01
CA ASN A 97 -16.86 -3.63 -5.34
C ASN A 97 -17.78 -2.99 -4.35
N GLU A 98 -17.81 -1.69 -4.32
CA GLU A 98 -18.66 -1.01 -3.40
C GLU A 98 -20.05 -0.76 -3.95
N ARG A 99 -20.36 -1.20 -5.12
CA ARG A 99 -21.64 -0.98 -5.71
C ARG A 99 -22.65 -1.99 -5.35
#